data_5f39eef350cc725578f962d90ee6b2b5
#
_entry.id   5f39eef350cc725578f962d90ee6b2b5
#
_cell.length_a   1.000
_cell.length_b   1.000
_cell.length_c   1.000
_cell.angle_alpha   90.00
_cell.angle_beta   90.00
_cell.angle_gamma   90.00
#
_symmetry.space_group_name_H-M   'P 1'
#
loop_
_entity.id
_entity.type
_entity.pdbx_description
1 polymer ?
#
loop_
_entity_poly.entity_id
_entity_poly.type
_entity_poly.pdbx_seq_one_letter_code
_entity_poly.pdbx_strand_id
1 'polypeptide(L)'
;MEKALHKLLATLLFVSLGITTGWAHAVNKQTVEADNPVQPEEEVQTVDLPYSIVFDEDPTAEAGWTVVDKSLQSGTTWTYGSYTTFEGSRLGMGMQADYGGGPNGAGPNDYLVSPAFSLEAGKTYTIDMSYTTYQTGGNILLEYGTDITDVSSFTQFATAQKDGNKYYPNDKFELTVPEDGVYYIALHAKAVESSNYAYTYVFDFAVSEKPEEVEPTPLPYSIAFDEDPTAEAGWTVVDNSLQSGTTWTYGSYTTFEGSRLGMGM
;
A
#
# COMPACT_ATOMS: atom_id res chain seq x y z
N MET A 1 43.70 29.56 9.78
CA MET A 1 44.40 28.46 9.10
C MET A 1 43.33 27.70 8.35
N GLU A 2 43.11 28.08 7.12
CA GLU A 2 43.60 27.43 5.89
C GLU A 2 43.20 25.98 5.82
N LYS A 3 42.57 25.45 4.82
CA LYS A 3 42.48 25.52 3.34
C LYS A 3 41.45 24.46 2.98
N ALA A 4 40.78 24.34 1.94
CA ALA A 4 40.68 24.81 0.56
C ALA A 4 39.50 24.03 -0.04
N LEU A 5 38.56 24.59 -0.74
CA LEU A 5 38.54 25.04 -2.14
C LEU A 5 39.12 24.03 -3.14
N HIS A 6 38.27 23.40 -3.92
CA HIS A 6 38.47 22.90 -5.30
C HIS A 6 37.27 22.06 -5.71
N LYS A 7 36.68 22.08 -6.88
CA LYS A 7 36.81 22.89 -8.10
C LYS A 7 35.54 22.69 -8.93
N LEU A 8 35.07 23.73 -9.37
CA LEU A 8 34.40 24.11 -10.60
C LEU A 8 35.15 23.61 -11.83
N LEU A 9 34.45 23.05 -12.84
CA LEU A 9 34.85 23.12 -14.27
C LEU A 9 33.60 22.79 -15.09
N ALA A 10 32.92 23.72 -15.67
CA ALA A 10 33.28 24.48 -16.88
C ALA A 10 32.84 23.75 -18.15
N THR A 11 31.76 24.22 -18.65
CA THR A 11 31.14 24.07 -19.96
C THR A 11 32.05 24.69 -21.04
N LEU A 12 32.26 24.00 -22.13
CA LEU A 12 32.79 24.62 -23.35
C LEU A 12 31.79 24.45 -24.50
N LEU A 13 31.25 25.57 -24.90
CA LEU A 13 30.46 25.78 -26.09
C LEU A 13 31.41 25.93 -27.29
N PHE A 14 31.26 25.12 -28.33
CA PHE A 14 31.84 25.42 -29.62
C PHE A 14 30.75 25.69 -30.66
N VAL A 15 30.64 26.95 -31.01
CA VAL A 15 29.97 27.42 -32.22
C VAL A 15 31.03 27.52 -33.32
N SER A 16 30.86 26.78 -34.40
CA SER A 16 31.58 27.04 -35.65
C SER A 16 30.61 27.29 -36.78
N LEU A 17 30.53 28.55 -37.19
CA LEU A 17 29.96 28.92 -38.48
C LEU A 17 30.89 28.49 -39.60
N GLY A 18 30.39 27.73 -40.55
CA GLY A 18 31.04 27.44 -41.80
C GLY A 18 30.04 27.52 -42.95
N ILE A 19 30.08 28.60 -43.68
CA ILE A 19 29.32 28.77 -44.94
C ILE A 19 30.20 28.22 -46.06
N THR A 20 29.71 27.23 -46.82
CA THR A 20 30.16 26.98 -48.19
C THR A 20 28.99 26.50 -49.07
N THR A 21 28.93 27.15 -50.20
CA THR A 21 27.96 27.01 -51.29
C THR A 21 28.17 25.75 -52.12
N GLY A 22 27.07 25.12 -52.51
CA GLY A 22 26.94 24.57 -53.86
C GLY A 22 27.12 23.08 -54.08
N TRP A 23 26.17 22.56 -54.81
CA TRP A 23 26.03 21.37 -55.65
C TRP A 23 25.07 20.29 -55.13
N ALA A 24 23.94 20.26 -55.81
CA ALA A 24 22.93 19.22 -55.66
C ALA A 24 23.42 17.89 -56.21
N HIS A 25 23.46 16.85 -55.35
CA HIS A 25 23.41 15.47 -55.79
C HIS A 25 22.29 14.79 -54.98
N ALA A 26 21.29 14.28 -55.67
CA ALA A 26 20.24 13.46 -55.07
C ALA A 26 20.91 12.18 -54.53
N VAL A 27 21.06 12.13 -53.23
CA VAL A 27 21.40 10.90 -52.50
C VAL A 27 20.12 10.35 -51.88
N ASN A 28 19.78 9.17 -52.36
CA ASN A 28 18.74 8.31 -51.86
C ASN A 28 18.85 8.18 -50.31
N LYS A 29 17.99 8.83 -49.59
CA LYS A 29 17.97 8.80 -48.12
C LYS A 29 17.30 7.53 -47.67
N GLN A 30 18.06 6.46 -47.61
CA GLN A 30 17.69 5.28 -46.86
C GLN A 30 17.73 5.67 -45.37
N THR A 31 16.54 5.94 -44.77
CA THR A 31 16.40 6.09 -43.33
C THR A 31 16.71 4.73 -42.71
N VAL A 32 17.90 4.59 -42.19
CA VAL A 32 18.21 3.56 -41.21
C VAL A 32 17.45 3.98 -39.95
N GLU A 33 16.33 3.35 -39.69
CA GLU A 33 15.76 3.37 -38.35
C GLU A 33 16.83 2.82 -37.42
N ALA A 34 17.33 3.69 -36.56
CA ALA A 34 18.21 3.26 -35.48
C ALA A 34 17.31 2.35 -34.57
N ASP A 35 17.62 1.08 -34.64
CA ASP A 35 17.10 0.06 -33.74
C ASP A 35 17.60 0.45 -32.33
N ASN A 36 16.83 1.26 -31.63
CA ASN A 36 17.11 1.64 -30.27
C ASN A 36 16.84 0.38 -29.44
N PRO A 37 17.82 -0.22 -28.79
CA PRO A 37 17.58 -1.41 -28.00
C PRO A 37 16.55 -1.02 -26.93
N VAL A 38 15.37 -1.66 -26.99
CA VAL A 38 14.37 -1.59 -25.94
C VAL A 38 15.08 -2.03 -24.66
N GLN A 39 15.33 -1.08 -23.77
CA GLN A 39 15.80 -1.44 -22.43
C GLN A 39 14.76 -2.36 -21.84
N PRO A 40 15.15 -3.48 -21.24
CA PRO A 40 14.19 -4.30 -20.53
C PRO A 40 13.51 -3.41 -19.46
N GLU A 41 12.21 -3.40 -19.50
CA GLU A 41 11.38 -2.76 -18.48
C GLU A 41 11.78 -3.39 -17.14
N GLU A 42 12.25 -2.57 -16.20
CA GLU A 42 12.69 -3.04 -14.88
C GLU A 42 11.45 -3.61 -14.17
N GLU A 43 11.45 -4.92 -13.94
CA GLU A 43 10.32 -5.62 -13.32
C GLU A 43 10.15 -5.11 -11.88
N VAL A 44 9.00 -4.51 -11.59
CA VAL A 44 8.69 -4.00 -10.26
C VAL A 44 8.58 -5.18 -9.30
N GLN A 45 9.41 -5.17 -8.26
CA GLN A 45 9.34 -6.19 -7.20
C GLN A 45 8.13 -5.95 -6.32
N THR A 46 7.25 -6.95 -6.23
CA THR A 46 6.07 -6.92 -5.36
C THR A 46 6.32 -7.68 -4.06
N VAL A 47 5.61 -7.30 -3.01
CA VAL A 47 5.58 -8.05 -1.75
C VAL A 47 4.34 -8.94 -1.69
N ASP A 48 4.48 -10.09 -1.04
CA ASP A 48 3.40 -11.08 -0.90
C ASP A 48 2.33 -10.62 0.08
N LEU A 49 1.09 -11.05 -0.14
CA LEU A 49 -0.01 -10.91 0.81
C LEU A 49 -0.20 -12.20 1.62
N PRO A 50 -0.60 -12.14 2.92
CA PRO A 50 -0.80 -10.92 3.69
C PRO A 50 0.50 -10.21 4.05
N TYR A 51 0.51 -8.88 3.91
CA TYR A 51 1.62 -8.02 4.30
C TYR A 51 1.30 -7.31 5.62
N SER A 52 2.27 -7.18 6.52
CA SER A 52 2.14 -6.36 7.72
C SER A 52 3.49 -5.80 8.15
N ILE A 53 3.46 -4.58 8.68
CA ILE A 53 4.61 -3.90 9.24
C ILE A 53 4.20 -3.10 10.47
N VAL A 54 5.05 -3.13 11.51
CA VAL A 54 5.02 -2.18 12.61
C VAL A 54 6.17 -1.21 12.39
N PHE A 55 5.91 0.08 12.45
CA PHE A 55 6.92 1.11 12.24
C PHE A 55 7.76 1.33 13.51
N ASP A 56 8.41 0.26 13.98
CA ASP A 56 9.39 0.30 15.08
C ASP A 56 10.81 0.63 14.58
N GLU A 57 11.02 0.55 13.26
CA GLU A 57 12.21 1.00 12.54
C GLU A 57 11.78 1.89 11.34
N ASP A 58 12.72 2.64 10.77
CA ASP A 58 12.43 3.49 9.60
C ASP A 58 12.07 2.64 8.37
N PRO A 59 10.81 2.62 7.93
CA PRO A 59 10.38 1.75 6.84
C PRO A 59 10.92 2.17 5.47
N THR A 60 11.46 3.39 5.35
CA THR A 60 12.04 3.88 4.09
C THR A 60 13.45 3.33 3.85
N ALA A 61 14.10 2.80 4.88
CA ALA A 61 15.46 2.27 4.75
C ALA A 61 15.50 0.87 4.13
N GLU A 62 14.66 -0.06 4.58
CA GLU A 62 14.73 -1.47 4.18
C GLU A 62 13.39 -2.08 3.77
N ALA A 63 12.26 -1.55 4.25
CA ALA A 63 10.94 -2.13 4.00
C ALA A 63 10.29 -1.66 2.68
N GLY A 64 10.99 -0.91 1.84
CA GLY A 64 10.54 -0.49 0.52
C GLY A 64 9.50 0.62 0.50
N TRP A 65 9.25 1.28 1.64
CA TRP A 65 8.39 2.45 1.70
C TRP A 65 9.09 3.69 1.14
N THR A 66 8.33 4.56 0.51
CA THR A 66 8.85 5.77 -0.13
C THR A 66 8.10 7.01 0.35
N VAL A 67 8.83 8.06 0.70
CA VAL A 67 8.26 9.37 1.00
C VAL A 67 8.30 10.23 -0.26
N VAL A 68 7.15 10.77 -0.67
CA VAL A 68 7.04 11.73 -1.78
C VAL A 68 6.56 13.06 -1.22
N ASP A 69 7.46 14.03 -1.16
CA ASP A 69 7.20 15.40 -0.70
C ASP A 69 6.62 16.21 -1.88
N LYS A 70 5.37 16.62 -1.75
CA LYS A 70 4.66 17.52 -2.66
C LYS A 70 4.29 18.84 -1.99
N SER A 71 4.66 19.02 -0.72
CA SER A 71 4.41 20.28 -0.03
C SER A 71 5.30 21.39 -0.56
N LEU A 72 4.77 22.60 -0.58
CA LEU A 72 5.54 23.81 -0.97
C LEU A 72 6.45 24.32 0.16
N GLN A 73 6.36 23.71 1.31
CA GLN A 73 7.08 24.09 2.51
C GLN A 73 8.20 23.10 2.80
N SER A 74 9.45 23.53 2.64
CA SER A 74 10.59 22.67 2.93
C SER A 74 10.63 22.27 4.42
N GLY A 75 10.83 20.98 4.68
CA GLY A 75 11.03 20.41 6.01
C GLY A 75 9.79 19.88 6.71
N THR A 76 8.63 19.89 6.04
CA THR A 76 7.40 19.24 6.53
C THR A 76 7.05 18.09 5.60
N THR A 77 7.52 16.90 5.91
CA THR A 77 7.16 15.69 5.19
C THR A 77 7.07 14.52 6.17
N TRP A 78 6.69 13.35 5.70
CA TRP A 78 6.69 12.15 6.53
C TRP A 78 8.10 11.84 7.05
N THR A 79 8.21 11.69 8.35
CA THR A 79 9.47 11.35 9.04
C THR A 79 9.24 10.22 10.02
N TYR A 80 10.25 9.36 10.16
CA TYR A 80 10.26 8.35 11.21
C TYR A 80 10.68 8.98 12.55
N GLY A 81 9.99 8.58 13.63
CA GLY A 81 10.29 9.09 14.95
C GLY A 81 9.40 8.57 16.06
N SER A 82 9.56 9.15 17.25
CA SER A 82 8.70 8.86 18.40
C SER A 82 7.65 9.97 18.54
N TYR A 83 6.38 9.59 18.41
CA TYR A 83 5.25 10.50 18.43
C TYR A 83 4.39 10.30 19.66
N THR A 84 3.97 11.39 20.27
CA THR A 84 3.18 11.37 21.51
C THR A 84 1.69 11.46 21.20
N THR A 85 0.94 10.49 21.68
CA THR A 85 -0.53 10.46 21.70
C THR A 85 -1.03 10.67 23.12
N PHE A 86 -2.34 10.78 23.33
CA PHE A 86 -2.91 10.81 24.68
C PHE A 86 -2.65 9.54 25.51
N GLU A 87 -2.32 8.42 24.83
CA GLU A 87 -2.08 7.12 25.47
C GLU A 87 -0.58 6.80 25.63
N GLY A 88 0.30 7.76 25.30
CA GLY A 88 1.74 7.61 25.41
C GLY A 88 2.47 7.80 24.09
N SER A 89 3.80 7.66 24.15
CA SER A 89 4.65 7.79 22.96
C SER A 89 4.83 6.46 22.25
N ARG A 90 4.84 6.50 20.92
CA ARG A 90 5.00 5.33 20.04
C ARG A 90 5.97 5.69 18.91
N LEU A 91 6.73 4.71 18.45
CA LEU A 91 7.50 4.82 17.21
C LEU A 91 6.56 4.72 16.01
N GLY A 92 6.85 5.44 14.94
CA GLY A 92 6.00 5.46 13.76
C GLY A 92 6.48 6.43 12.68
N MET A 93 5.70 6.53 11.63
CA MET A 93 5.83 7.57 10.61
C MET A 93 4.90 8.72 10.94
N GLY A 94 5.39 9.93 10.91
CA GLY A 94 4.61 11.10 11.24
C GLY A 94 4.86 12.26 10.30
N MET A 95 3.80 13.02 10.07
CA MET A 95 3.85 14.30 9.40
C MET A 95 3.32 15.38 10.34
N GLN A 96 4.10 16.41 10.55
CA GLN A 96 3.77 17.54 11.41
C GLN A 96 3.87 18.82 10.60
N ALA A 97 2.78 19.53 10.43
CA ALA A 97 2.81 20.88 9.91
C ALA A 97 2.72 21.87 11.07
N ASP A 98 3.76 22.69 11.21
CA ASP A 98 3.80 23.74 12.20
C ASP A 98 2.86 24.90 11.88
N TYR A 99 2.56 25.67 12.93
CA TYR A 99 1.72 26.87 12.92
C TYR A 99 2.20 27.90 11.90
N GLY A 100 1.32 28.22 10.99
CA GLY A 100 1.58 29.22 9.95
C GLY A 100 1.89 28.55 8.61
N GLY A 101 0.88 27.87 8.07
CA GLY A 101 0.92 27.49 6.66
C GLY A 101 1.61 28.58 5.88
N GLY A 102 2.63 28.22 5.09
CA GLY A 102 3.48 29.18 4.38
C GLY A 102 2.68 30.25 3.67
N PRO A 103 3.31 31.27 3.10
CA PRO A 103 2.67 32.51 2.65
C PRO A 103 1.44 32.35 1.75
N ASN A 104 1.06 31.12 1.41
CA ASN A 104 -0.09 30.79 0.56
C ASN A 104 -1.09 29.83 1.22
N GLY A 105 -1.01 29.53 2.54
CA GLY A 105 -1.96 28.63 3.20
C GLY A 105 -1.91 27.17 2.71
N ALA A 106 -0.85 26.80 2.00
CA ALA A 106 -0.65 25.41 1.56
C ALA A 106 -0.22 24.59 2.77
N GLY A 107 -1.14 23.81 3.32
CA GLY A 107 -0.86 22.79 4.32
C GLY A 107 -0.09 21.60 3.74
N PRO A 108 0.13 20.55 4.56
CA PRO A 108 0.78 19.34 4.12
C PRO A 108 0.08 18.73 2.90
N ASN A 109 0.88 18.17 2.01
CA ASN A 109 0.45 17.49 0.81
C ASN A 109 1.49 16.44 0.43
N ASP A 110 1.73 15.49 1.35
CA ASP A 110 2.83 14.54 1.25
C ASP A 110 2.36 13.11 1.37
N TYR A 111 3.05 12.24 0.67
CA TYR A 111 2.68 10.83 0.54
C TYR A 111 3.71 9.95 1.22
N LEU A 112 3.23 8.98 1.98
CA LEU A 112 3.98 7.81 2.42
C LEU A 112 3.45 6.62 1.62
N VAL A 113 4.25 6.14 0.67
CA VAL A 113 3.85 5.14 -0.32
C VAL A 113 4.41 3.78 0.05
N SER A 114 3.55 2.78 0.07
CA SER A 114 3.90 1.39 0.38
C SER A 114 4.82 0.75 -0.67
N PRO A 115 5.42 -0.41 -0.38
CA PRO A 115 5.90 -1.32 -1.42
C PRO A 115 4.78 -1.68 -2.40
N ALA A 116 5.16 -2.22 -3.56
CA ALA A 116 4.21 -2.65 -4.57
C ALA A 116 3.53 -3.97 -4.18
N PHE A 117 2.24 -4.10 -4.49
CA PHE A 117 1.43 -5.31 -4.31
C PHE A 117 0.87 -5.78 -5.66
N SER A 118 0.83 -7.11 -5.87
CA SER A 118 0.05 -7.67 -6.96
C SER A 118 -1.40 -7.84 -6.50
N LEU A 119 -2.33 -7.06 -7.07
CA LEU A 119 -3.75 -7.07 -6.72
C LEU A 119 -4.59 -7.51 -7.91
N GLU A 120 -5.68 -8.24 -7.65
CA GLU A 120 -6.59 -8.78 -8.65
C GLU A 120 -7.92 -8.02 -8.64
N ALA A 121 -8.47 -7.77 -9.82
CA ALA A 121 -9.79 -7.18 -9.99
C ALA A 121 -10.89 -8.08 -9.41
N GLY A 122 -11.91 -7.45 -8.82
CA GLY A 122 -13.03 -8.17 -8.23
C GLY A 122 -12.78 -8.72 -6.83
N LYS A 123 -11.53 -8.75 -6.38
CA LYS A 123 -11.21 -9.04 -4.98
C LYS A 123 -11.31 -7.77 -4.12
N THR A 124 -11.64 -7.98 -2.86
CA THR A 124 -11.60 -6.92 -1.85
C THR A 124 -10.40 -7.13 -0.94
N TYR A 125 -9.66 -6.08 -0.69
CA TYR A 125 -8.51 -6.08 0.22
C TYR A 125 -8.85 -5.25 1.45
N THR A 126 -8.43 -5.73 2.60
CA THR A 126 -8.53 -5.00 3.87
C THR A 126 -7.20 -4.33 4.14
N ILE A 127 -7.23 -3.02 4.30
CA ILE A 127 -6.11 -2.22 4.82
C ILE A 127 -6.39 -1.99 6.31
N ASP A 128 -5.51 -2.49 7.17
CA ASP A 128 -5.59 -2.35 8.62
C ASP A 128 -4.44 -1.45 9.06
N MET A 129 -4.73 -0.40 9.84
CA MET A 129 -3.69 0.48 10.36
C MET A 129 -4.04 1.09 11.71
N SER A 130 -3.01 1.35 12.49
CA SER A 130 -3.11 2.11 13.73
C SER A 130 -2.53 3.49 13.52
N TYR A 131 -3.30 4.51 13.88
CA TYR A 131 -2.94 5.88 13.56
C TYR A 131 -3.47 6.89 14.59
N THR A 132 -2.99 8.11 14.45
CA THR A 132 -3.52 9.29 15.15
C THR A 132 -3.62 10.44 14.15
N THR A 133 -4.72 11.17 14.20
CA THR A 133 -4.86 12.46 13.53
C THR A 133 -5.20 13.52 14.58
N TYR A 134 -4.62 14.71 14.44
CA TYR A 134 -4.82 15.78 15.41
C TYR A 134 -5.77 16.84 14.88
N GLN A 135 -6.86 17.07 15.61
CA GLN A 135 -7.88 18.07 15.31
C GLN A 135 -8.54 17.91 13.93
N THR A 136 -9.37 18.86 13.57
CA THR A 136 -10.09 18.90 12.30
C THR A 136 -9.18 19.15 11.08
N GLY A 137 -7.88 19.30 11.29
CA GLY A 137 -6.94 19.65 10.23
C GLY A 137 -6.06 18.54 9.69
N GLY A 138 -6.00 17.40 10.35
CA GLY A 138 -5.17 16.27 9.90
C GLY A 138 -6.01 15.16 9.31
N ASN A 139 -5.86 14.89 8.01
CA ASN A 139 -6.44 13.73 7.34
C ASN A 139 -5.35 12.88 6.77
N ILE A 140 -5.57 11.57 6.76
CA ILE A 140 -4.86 10.63 5.91
C ILE A 140 -5.84 10.19 4.84
N LEU A 141 -5.63 10.62 3.59
CA LEU A 141 -6.33 10.02 2.47
C LEU A 141 -5.62 8.70 2.13
N LEU A 142 -6.39 7.64 2.02
CA LEU A 142 -5.89 6.37 1.51
C LEU A 142 -6.13 6.35 0.02
N GLU A 143 -5.06 6.25 -0.74
CA GLU A 143 -5.07 6.33 -2.19
C GLU A 143 -4.31 5.13 -2.78
N TYR A 144 -4.62 4.73 -4.01
CA TYR A 144 -3.91 3.68 -4.72
C TYR A 144 -3.58 4.12 -6.15
N GLY A 145 -2.51 3.59 -6.69
CA GLY A 145 -2.07 3.86 -8.06
C GLY A 145 -0.99 2.90 -8.52
N THR A 146 -0.64 2.98 -9.80
CA THR A 146 0.32 2.09 -10.45
C THR A 146 1.67 2.74 -10.74
N ASP A 147 1.75 4.07 -10.68
CA ASP A 147 2.97 4.82 -10.99
C ASP A 147 3.40 5.69 -9.80
N ILE A 148 4.41 5.24 -9.07
CA ILE A 148 4.96 5.97 -7.92
C ILE A 148 5.63 7.30 -8.31
N THR A 149 5.97 7.49 -9.59
CA THR A 149 6.57 8.74 -10.07
C THR A 149 5.53 9.84 -10.26
N ASP A 150 4.24 9.47 -10.41
CA ASP A 150 3.12 10.40 -10.48
C ASP A 150 2.03 10.06 -9.46
N VAL A 151 2.33 10.26 -8.17
CA VAL A 151 1.35 10.07 -7.08
C VAL A 151 0.12 10.99 -7.19
N SER A 152 0.16 12.03 -8.03
CA SER A 152 -0.99 12.89 -8.27
C SER A 152 -2.10 12.21 -9.09
N SER A 153 -1.78 11.12 -9.77
CA SER A 153 -2.72 10.27 -10.50
C SER A 153 -3.41 9.21 -9.62
N PHE A 154 -3.01 9.09 -8.36
CA PHE A 154 -3.57 8.09 -7.45
C PHE A 154 -5.05 8.35 -7.17
N THR A 155 -5.80 7.28 -7.02
CA THR A 155 -7.24 7.31 -6.77
C THR A 155 -7.49 7.12 -5.27
N GLN A 156 -8.22 8.05 -4.66
CA GLN A 156 -8.65 7.95 -3.28
C GLN A 156 -9.75 6.90 -3.13
N PHE A 157 -9.61 6.00 -2.15
CA PHE A 157 -10.63 5.00 -1.81
C PHE A 157 -11.17 5.16 -0.37
N ALA A 158 -10.41 5.78 0.53
CA ALA A 158 -10.85 6.00 1.90
C ALA A 158 -10.22 7.26 2.51
N THR A 159 -10.71 7.62 3.70
CA THR A 159 -10.13 8.69 4.53
C THR A 159 -10.08 8.23 5.97
N ALA A 160 -8.89 8.23 6.54
CA ALA A 160 -8.69 8.07 7.96
C ALA A 160 -8.68 9.46 8.62
N GLN A 161 -9.79 9.79 9.25
CA GLN A 161 -9.97 11.04 9.98
C GLN A 161 -10.79 10.75 11.23
N LYS A 162 -10.20 11.02 12.39
CA LYS A 162 -10.92 10.93 13.64
C LYS A 162 -10.49 12.09 14.56
N ASP A 163 -11.46 12.62 15.26
CA ASP A 163 -11.27 13.77 16.12
C ASP A 163 -10.39 13.47 17.35
N GLY A 164 -9.46 14.37 17.59
CA GLY A 164 -8.65 14.39 18.79
C GLY A 164 -7.40 13.51 18.68
N ASN A 165 -6.38 13.89 19.40
CA ASN A 165 -5.07 13.26 19.47
C ASN A 165 -5.09 11.84 20.13
N LYS A 166 -6.13 11.06 19.81
CA LYS A 166 -6.30 9.69 20.26
C LYS A 166 -5.59 8.72 19.32
N TYR A 167 -5.10 7.66 19.89
CA TYR A 167 -4.63 6.51 19.16
C TYR A 167 -5.83 5.66 18.72
N TYR A 168 -5.89 5.32 17.45
CA TYR A 168 -6.90 4.45 16.85
C TYR A 168 -6.24 3.17 16.39
N PRO A 169 -6.34 2.08 17.18
CA PRO A 169 -5.75 0.81 16.82
C PRO A 169 -6.63 0.06 15.81
N ASN A 170 -5.98 -0.59 14.84
CA ASN A 170 -6.59 -1.58 13.94
C ASN A 170 -7.85 -1.06 13.23
N ASP A 171 -7.83 0.18 12.75
CA ASP A 171 -8.91 0.71 11.92
C ASP A 171 -8.82 0.12 10.52
N LYS A 172 -9.97 -0.25 9.94
CA LYS A 172 -10.03 -1.05 8.72
C LYS A 172 -10.68 -0.28 7.59
N PHE A 173 -10.05 -0.37 6.43
CA PHE A 173 -10.53 0.23 5.19
C PHE A 173 -10.55 -0.85 4.10
N GLU A 174 -11.50 -0.76 3.17
CA GLU A 174 -11.63 -1.71 2.08
C GLU A 174 -11.17 -1.08 0.76
N LEU A 175 -10.38 -1.83 0.01
CA LEU A 175 -9.90 -1.47 -1.31
C LEU A 175 -10.34 -2.54 -2.32
N THR A 176 -10.88 -2.10 -3.46
CA THR A 176 -11.03 -2.90 -4.67
C THR A 176 -10.33 -2.19 -5.82
N VAL A 177 -9.66 -2.95 -6.69
CA VAL A 177 -8.99 -2.39 -7.86
C VAL A 177 -9.77 -2.73 -9.14
N PRO A 178 -9.72 -1.86 -10.17
CA PRO A 178 -10.52 -2.05 -11.38
C PRO A 178 -9.99 -3.15 -12.31
N GLU A 179 -8.70 -3.43 -12.27
CA GLU A 179 -7.99 -4.38 -13.14
C GLU A 179 -6.93 -5.14 -12.35
N ASP A 180 -6.51 -6.31 -12.84
CA ASP A 180 -5.36 -7.02 -12.29
C ASP A 180 -4.09 -6.21 -12.54
N GLY A 181 -3.20 -6.12 -11.55
CA GLY A 181 -1.99 -5.34 -11.75
C GLY A 181 -1.13 -5.15 -10.51
N VAL A 182 -0.06 -4.39 -10.72
CA VAL A 182 0.84 -3.96 -9.66
C VAL A 182 0.40 -2.58 -9.15
N TYR A 183 0.14 -2.50 -7.86
CA TYR A 183 -0.38 -1.30 -7.21
C TYR A 183 0.45 -0.90 -6.00
N TYR A 184 0.49 0.38 -5.76
CA TYR A 184 0.99 1.00 -4.53
C TYR A 184 -0.19 1.56 -3.75
N ILE A 185 -0.10 1.53 -2.42
CA ILE A 185 -1.05 2.18 -1.52
C ILE A 185 -0.34 3.37 -0.88
N ALA A 186 -0.94 4.53 -0.96
CA ALA A 186 -0.39 5.75 -0.41
C ALA A 186 -1.21 6.25 0.79
N LEU A 187 -0.50 6.63 1.83
CA LEU A 187 -1.01 7.39 2.96
C LEU A 187 -0.70 8.86 2.70
N HIS A 188 -1.67 9.56 2.13
CA HIS A 188 -1.54 10.94 1.74
C HIS A 188 -1.97 11.86 2.89
N ALA A 189 -1.01 12.47 3.55
CA ALA A 189 -1.27 13.50 4.55
C ALA A 189 -1.67 14.80 3.86
N LYS A 190 -2.94 15.16 3.98
CA LYS A 190 -3.48 16.36 3.36
C LYS A 190 -4.17 17.24 4.40
N ALA A 191 -3.78 18.50 4.48
CA ALA A 191 -4.45 19.45 5.34
C ALA A 191 -5.87 19.73 4.85
N VAL A 192 -6.81 19.81 5.79
CA VAL A 192 -8.13 20.40 5.53
C VAL A 192 -7.96 21.93 5.46
N GLU A 193 -8.64 22.53 4.52
CA GLU A 193 -8.66 24.00 4.37
C GLU A 193 -8.94 24.68 5.74
N SER A 194 -8.19 25.71 6.05
CA SER A 194 -8.28 26.54 7.27
C SER A 194 -7.65 26.00 8.56
N SER A 195 -7.04 24.84 8.59
CA SER A 195 -6.33 24.37 9.78
C SER A 195 -4.86 24.80 9.79
N ASN A 196 -4.45 25.47 10.86
CA ASN A 196 -3.07 25.90 11.05
C ASN A 196 -2.18 24.78 11.64
N TYR A 197 -2.78 23.64 12.01
CA TYR A 197 -2.07 22.48 12.57
C TYR A 197 -2.59 21.21 11.92
N ALA A 198 -1.71 20.41 11.41
CA ALA A 198 -2.01 19.06 10.98
C ALA A 198 -0.92 18.15 11.53
N TYR A 199 -1.31 17.24 12.42
CA TYR A 199 -0.46 16.17 12.89
C TYR A 199 -1.12 14.86 12.49
N THR A 200 -0.33 14.02 11.86
CA THR A 200 -0.77 12.73 11.37
C THR A 200 0.32 11.72 11.65
N TYR A 201 0.01 10.66 12.39
CA TYR A 201 0.96 9.62 12.75
C TYR A 201 0.38 8.27 12.39
N VAL A 202 1.20 7.39 11.85
CA VAL A 202 0.87 5.99 11.56
C VAL A 202 1.90 5.11 12.24
N PHE A 203 1.44 4.05 12.91
CA PHE A 203 2.26 3.21 13.78
C PHE A 203 2.43 1.79 13.24
N ASP A 204 1.45 1.32 12.49
CA ASP A 204 1.47 0.04 11.80
C ASP A 204 0.58 0.11 10.55
N PHE A 205 0.79 -0.87 9.68
CA PHE A 205 0.04 -0.99 8.44
C PHE A 205 0.00 -2.45 8.00
N ALA A 206 -1.15 -2.92 7.55
CA ALA A 206 -1.28 -4.24 6.98
C ALA A 206 -2.22 -4.25 5.78
N VAL A 207 -1.96 -5.17 4.85
CA VAL A 207 -2.83 -5.46 3.70
C VAL A 207 -3.09 -6.96 3.66
N SER A 208 -4.35 -7.33 3.55
CA SER A 208 -4.75 -8.73 3.36
C SER A 208 -5.92 -8.83 2.41
N GLU A 209 -6.02 -9.93 1.68
CA GLU A 209 -7.23 -10.24 0.93
C GLU A 209 -8.38 -10.50 1.92
N LYS A 210 -9.52 -9.85 1.70
CA LYS A 210 -10.73 -10.11 2.49
C LYS A 210 -11.29 -11.47 2.08
N PRO A 211 -11.52 -12.39 3.03
CA PRO A 211 -12.12 -13.68 2.70
C PRO A 211 -13.46 -13.48 1.99
N GLU A 212 -13.70 -14.28 0.96
CA GLU A 212 -15.00 -14.31 0.29
C GLU A 212 -16.08 -14.68 1.30
N GLU A 213 -17.13 -13.88 1.39
CA GLU A 213 -18.27 -14.17 2.24
C GLU A 213 -19.05 -15.34 1.63
N VAL A 214 -18.93 -16.51 2.25
CA VAL A 214 -19.68 -17.68 1.81
C VAL A 214 -21.16 -17.46 2.20
N GLU A 215 -22.02 -17.31 1.20
CA GLU A 215 -23.45 -17.21 1.42
C GLU A 215 -23.97 -18.41 2.23
N PRO A 216 -24.69 -18.17 3.31
CA PRO A 216 -25.19 -19.26 4.12
C PRO A 216 -26.16 -20.12 3.32
N THR A 217 -26.00 -21.44 3.40
CA THR A 217 -26.90 -22.37 2.73
C THR A 217 -28.35 -22.13 3.19
N PRO A 218 -29.29 -21.86 2.26
CA PRO A 218 -30.67 -21.57 2.62
C PRO A 218 -31.35 -22.77 3.30
N LEU A 219 -32.19 -22.48 4.27
CA LEU A 219 -33.01 -23.50 4.94
C LEU A 219 -34.32 -23.76 4.17
N PRO A 220 -34.87 -24.99 4.16
CA PRO A 220 -34.39 -26.19 4.87
C PRO A 220 -33.17 -26.84 4.19
N TYR A 221 -32.18 -27.21 4.99
CA TYR A 221 -30.97 -27.88 4.52
C TYR A 221 -30.95 -29.33 5.06
N SER A 222 -30.67 -30.29 4.19
CA SER A 222 -30.43 -31.67 4.59
C SER A 222 -29.30 -32.27 3.78
N ILE A 223 -28.46 -33.07 4.42
CA ILE A 223 -27.38 -33.80 3.79
C ILE A 223 -27.38 -35.23 4.25
N ALA A 224 -27.21 -36.15 3.34
CA ALA A 224 -26.86 -37.54 3.62
C ALA A 224 -25.34 -37.65 3.57
N PHE A 225 -24.73 -38.24 4.60
CA PHE A 225 -23.28 -38.45 4.66
C PHE A 225 -22.87 -39.69 3.90
N ASP A 226 -23.26 -39.78 2.62
CA ASP A 226 -22.85 -40.86 1.68
C ASP A 226 -21.47 -40.60 1.12
N GLU A 227 -21.04 -39.34 1.12
CA GLU A 227 -19.72 -38.85 0.73
C GLU A 227 -19.17 -37.94 1.83
N ASP A 228 -17.85 -37.69 1.81
CA ASP A 228 -17.22 -36.83 2.79
C ASP A 228 -17.71 -35.37 2.62
N PRO A 229 -18.46 -34.84 3.56
CA PRO A 229 -19.04 -33.49 3.44
C PRO A 229 -18.00 -32.38 3.50
N THR A 230 -16.77 -32.66 3.95
CA THR A 230 -15.70 -31.67 3.98
C THR A 230 -15.08 -31.45 2.59
N ALA A 231 -15.30 -32.38 1.63
CA ALA A 231 -14.76 -32.29 0.29
C ALA A 231 -15.56 -31.35 -0.63
N GLU A 232 -16.90 -31.44 -0.59
CA GLU A 232 -17.74 -30.71 -1.56
C GLU A 232 -18.93 -29.97 -0.95
N ALA A 233 -19.38 -30.32 0.25
CA ALA A 233 -20.57 -29.75 0.86
C ALA A 233 -20.30 -28.51 1.73
N GLY A 234 -19.07 -27.99 1.73
CA GLY A 234 -18.69 -26.79 2.48
C GLY A 234 -18.62 -26.98 4.00
N TRP A 235 -18.57 -28.22 4.49
CA TRP A 235 -18.40 -28.48 5.90
C TRP A 235 -16.93 -28.37 6.30
N THR A 236 -16.68 -27.76 7.47
CA THR A 236 -15.33 -27.62 8.04
C THR A 236 -15.27 -28.32 9.39
N VAL A 237 -14.27 -29.15 9.59
CA VAL A 237 -13.99 -29.75 10.89
C VAL A 237 -13.08 -28.78 11.66
N VAL A 238 -13.59 -28.29 12.80
CA VAL A 238 -12.80 -27.47 13.73
C VAL A 238 -12.46 -28.31 14.94
N ASP A 239 -11.18 -28.63 15.11
CA ASP A 239 -10.69 -29.37 16.27
C ASP A 239 -10.22 -28.38 17.35
N ASN A 240 -11.03 -28.23 18.40
CA ASN A 240 -10.71 -27.48 19.60
C ASN A 240 -10.36 -28.38 20.79
N SER A 241 -10.16 -29.69 20.53
CA SER A 241 -9.79 -30.65 21.58
C SER A 241 -8.34 -30.47 21.99
N LEU A 242 -8.06 -30.67 23.29
CA LEU A 242 -6.69 -30.70 23.82
C LEU A 242 -6.00 -32.06 23.61
N GLN A 243 -6.68 -33.03 23.00
CA GLN A 243 -6.23 -34.39 22.77
C GLN A 243 -6.05 -34.62 21.26
N SER A 244 -4.83 -34.89 20.84
CA SER A 244 -4.59 -35.23 19.43
C SER A 244 -5.29 -36.55 19.06
N GLY A 245 -5.97 -36.56 17.90
CA GLY A 245 -6.64 -37.74 17.36
C GLY A 245 -8.10 -37.90 17.76
N THR A 246 -8.70 -36.92 18.43
CA THR A 246 -10.14 -36.88 18.74
C THR A 246 -10.83 -35.78 17.95
N THR A 247 -10.87 -35.90 16.64
CA THR A 247 -11.61 -34.97 15.78
C THR A 247 -12.63 -35.72 14.94
N TRP A 248 -13.59 -35.00 14.38
CA TRP A 248 -14.58 -35.58 13.49
C TRP A 248 -13.92 -36.12 12.22
N THR A 249 -14.21 -37.37 11.89
CA THR A 249 -13.71 -38.02 10.69
C THR A 249 -14.87 -38.62 9.91
N TYR A 250 -14.76 -38.62 8.57
CA TYR A 250 -15.69 -39.30 7.71
C TYR A 250 -15.31 -40.77 7.62
N GLY A 251 -16.29 -41.64 7.71
CA GLY A 251 -16.04 -43.10 7.63
C GLY A 251 -17.30 -43.95 7.78
N SER A 252 -17.10 -45.25 7.85
CA SER A 252 -18.16 -46.22 8.10
C SER A 252 -18.25 -46.52 9.59
N TYR A 253 -19.39 -46.22 10.18
CA TYR A 253 -19.64 -46.43 11.61
C TYR A 253 -20.72 -47.52 11.79
N THR A 254 -20.47 -48.40 12.74
CA THR A 254 -21.40 -49.51 13.07
C THR A 254 -22.44 -49.02 14.09
N THR A 255 -23.71 -49.19 13.74
CA THR A 255 -24.86 -48.94 14.61
C THR A 255 -25.61 -50.25 14.90
N PHE A 256 -26.63 -50.20 15.75
CA PHE A 256 -27.51 -51.38 15.96
C PHE A 256 -28.23 -51.85 14.70
N GLU A 257 -28.38 -50.95 13.72
CA GLU A 257 -29.05 -51.25 12.43
C GLU A 257 -28.07 -51.67 11.31
N GLY A 258 -26.77 -51.72 11.62
CA GLY A 258 -25.71 -52.03 10.67
C GLY A 258 -24.73 -50.91 10.49
N SER A 259 -23.82 -51.08 9.52
CA SER A 259 -22.80 -50.03 9.23
C SER A 259 -23.39 -48.97 8.29
N ARG A 260 -23.12 -47.71 8.60
CA ARG A 260 -23.51 -46.55 7.79
C ARG A 260 -22.33 -45.62 7.61
N LEU A 261 -22.26 -44.95 6.45
CA LEU A 261 -21.32 -43.88 6.24
C LEU A 261 -21.78 -42.62 7.03
N GLY A 262 -20.84 -41.89 7.57
CA GLY A 262 -21.14 -40.70 8.34
C GLY A 262 -19.89 -40.03 8.90
N MET A 263 -20.12 -38.92 9.60
CA MET A 263 -19.10 -38.25 10.42
C MET A 263 -19.15 -38.79 11.85
N GLY A 264 -18.00 -39.14 12.37
CA GLY A 264 -17.84 -39.63 13.76
C GLY A 264 -16.58 -39.14 14.42
N MET A 265 -16.59 -39.17 15.74
CA MET A 265 -15.45 -38.74 16.60
C MET A 265 -14.99 -39.90 17.48
#